data_bbc3e49fbe7d16adb284b4033b3ef35f
#
_entry.id   bbc3e49fbe7d16adb284b4033b3ef35f
#
_cell.length_a   1.000
_cell.length_b   1.000
_cell.length_c   1.000
_cell.angle_alpha   90.00
_cell.angle_beta   90.00
_cell.angle_gamma   90.00
#
_symmetry.space_group_name_H-M   'P 1'
#
loop_
_entity.id
_entity.type
_entity.pdbx_description
1 polymer ?
#
loop_
_entity_poly.entity_id
_entity_poly.type
_entity_poly.pdbx_seq_one_letter_code
_entity_poly.pdbx_strand_id
1 'polypeptide(L)'
;MDYTIPAGAKIGHVHLKVSDLDRAEAFYRDVLGFEVQQHYDSSAAFLSAGGYHHHIGLNIWQSRGGPPPAPGTTGLFHLAILYPTRADLATAVKRVLEQGVPLTGASDHGVSEAIYLHDPDGNGIELYRDRDEAEWPRDPGGGVAMVTEPLDMAGLLAEAR
;
A
#
# COMPACT_ATOMS: atom_id res chain seq x y z
N MET A 1 -15.39 31.42 7.97
CA MET A 1 -13.97 31.16 7.58
C MET A 1 -13.91 29.71 7.15
N ASP A 2 -13.53 29.47 5.91
CA ASP A 2 -13.38 28.11 5.42
C ASP A 2 -12.10 27.52 6.01
N TYR A 3 -12.23 26.42 6.75
CA TYR A 3 -11.09 25.73 7.33
C TYR A 3 -10.40 24.87 6.25
N THR A 4 -9.10 25.08 6.08
CA THR A 4 -8.25 24.21 5.24
C THR A 4 -7.24 23.50 6.13
N ILE A 5 -7.10 22.19 5.95
CA ILE A 5 -6.11 21.40 6.69
C ILE A 5 -4.69 21.92 6.40
N PRO A 6 -3.79 22.02 7.39
CA PRO A 6 -2.40 22.42 7.16
C PRO A 6 -1.71 21.57 6.10
N ALA A 7 -0.96 22.19 5.19
CA ALA A 7 -0.27 21.51 4.09
C ALA A 7 0.72 20.41 4.55
N GLY A 8 1.22 20.49 5.78
CA GLY A 8 2.08 19.45 6.37
C GLY A 8 1.33 18.26 6.99
N ALA A 9 0.00 18.28 7.05
CA ALA A 9 -0.78 17.15 7.53
C ALA A 9 -0.75 16.02 6.50
N LYS A 10 -0.57 14.79 6.96
CA LYS A 10 -0.48 13.59 6.11
C LYS A 10 -1.09 12.38 6.80
N ILE A 11 -1.44 11.36 6.02
CA ILE A 11 -1.80 10.06 6.58
C ILE A 11 -0.54 9.46 7.21
N GLY A 12 -0.59 9.22 8.52
CA GLY A 12 0.57 8.75 9.28
C GLY A 12 0.66 7.23 9.35
N HIS A 13 -0.49 6.57 9.55
CA HIS A 13 -0.59 5.11 9.61
C HIS A 13 -1.99 4.64 9.24
N VAL A 14 -2.10 3.35 8.96
CA VAL A 14 -3.36 2.62 8.89
C VAL A 14 -3.38 1.56 9.97
N HIS A 15 -4.57 1.23 10.50
CA HIS A 15 -4.74 0.19 11.50
C HIS A 15 -5.82 -0.78 11.03
N LEU A 16 -5.42 -2.01 10.72
CA LEU A 16 -6.27 -3.02 10.10
C LEU A 16 -6.77 -4.02 11.15
N LYS A 17 -8.02 -4.40 11.04
CA LYS A 17 -8.56 -5.58 11.70
C LYS A 17 -8.25 -6.79 10.82
N VAL A 18 -7.55 -7.79 11.39
CA VAL A 18 -7.18 -9.02 10.70
C VAL A 18 -7.76 -10.22 11.41
N SER A 19 -7.98 -11.33 10.71
CA SER A 19 -8.57 -12.51 11.31
C SER A 19 -7.54 -13.35 12.09
N ASP A 20 -6.28 -13.31 11.66
CA ASP A 20 -5.14 -14.04 12.24
C ASP A 20 -3.92 -13.13 12.23
N LEU A 21 -3.40 -12.82 13.43
CA LEU A 21 -2.31 -11.86 13.58
C LEU A 21 -1.00 -12.39 12.99
N ASP A 22 -0.66 -13.66 13.26
CA ASP A 22 0.61 -14.24 12.80
C ASP A 22 0.66 -14.31 11.26
N ARG A 23 -0.46 -14.67 10.64
CA ARG A 23 -0.60 -14.70 9.18
C ARG A 23 -0.49 -13.31 8.56
N ALA A 24 -1.15 -12.32 9.14
CA ALA A 24 -1.10 -10.95 8.65
C ALA A 24 0.30 -10.34 8.86
N GLU A 25 0.90 -10.52 10.05
CA GLU A 25 2.25 -10.06 10.33
C GLU A 25 3.26 -10.65 9.36
N ALA A 26 3.21 -11.98 9.12
CA ALA A 26 4.09 -12.64 8.17
C ALA A 26 3.99 -12.01 6.76
N PHE A 27 2.79 -11.67 6.31
CA PHE A 27 2.61 -11.01 5.02
C PHE A 27 3.29 -9.62 4.98
N TYR A 28 3.00 -8.75 5.95
CA TYR A 28 3.57 -7.40 5.96
C TYR A 28 5.07 -7.40 6.21
N ARG A 29 5.58 -8.32 7.03
CA ARG A 29 7.01 -8.47 7.33
C ARG A 29 7.77 -9.20 6.20
N ASP A 30 7.33 -10.41 5.85
CA ASP A 30 8.13 -11.31 5.01
C ASP A 30 7.90 -11.09 3.53
N VAL A 31 6.70 -10.66 3.11
CA VAL A 31 6.39 -10.32 1.71
C VAL A 31 6.71 -8.87 1.42
N LEU A 32 6.14 -7.93 2.19
CA LEU A 32 6.29 -6.50 1.92
C LEU A 32 7.54 -5.87 2.53
N GLY A 33 8.19 -6.53 3.50
CA GLY A 33 9.47 -6.10 4.05
C GLY A 33 9.39 -5.05 5.16
N PHE A 34 8.23 -4.87 5.80
CA PHE A 34 8.13 -4.01 6.98
C PHE A 34 8.80 -4.67 8.20
N GLU A 35 9.32 -3.85 9.10
CA GLU A 35 9.93 -4.27 10.36
C GLU A 35 8.90 -4.18 11.49
N VAL A 36 8.80 -5.24 12.32
CA VAL A 36 7.98 -5.20 13.53
C VAL A 36 8.67 -4.31 14.55
N GLN A 37 7.98 -3.26 14.99
CA GLN A 37 8.47 -2.34 16.01
C GLN A 37 8.02 -2.76 17.41
N GLN A 38 6.78 -3.28 17.52
CA GLN A 38 6.22 -3.66 18.81
C GLN A 38 5.08 -4.66 18.63
N HIS A 39 4.96 -5.59 19.58
CA HIS A 39 3.74 -6.33 19.83
C HIS A 39 3.01 -5.76 21.04
N TYR A 40 1.68 -5.78 21.00
CA TYR A 40 0.82 -5.53 22.15
C TYR A 40 0.10 -6.83 22.50
N ASP A 41 0.61 -7.51 23.53
CA ASP A 41 0.23 -8.88 23.88
C ASP A 41 0.33 -9.81 22.64
N SER A 42 -0.55 -10.80 22.55
CA SER A 42 -0.78 -11.64 21.37
C SER A 42 -1.91 -11.13 20.46
N SER A 43 -2.29 -9.86 20.59
CA SER A 43 -3.52 -9.33 19.97
C SER A 43 -3.28 -8.23 18.94
N ALA A 44 -2.12 -7.58 18.95
CA ALA A 44 -1.76 -6.56 17.96
C ALA A 44 -0.25 -6.52 17.67
N ALA A 45 0.09 -6.08 16.45
CA ALA A 45 1.45 -5.83 16.01
C ALA A 45 1.52 -4.46 15.29
N PHE A 46 2.66 -3.79 15.45
CA PHE A 46 2.93 -2.49 14.87
C PHE A 46 4.20 -2.57 14.02
N LEU A 47 4.08 -2.25 12.72
CA LEU A 47 5.15 -2.41 11.76
C LEU A 47 5.45 -1.08 11.06
N SER A 48 6.71 -0.88 10.67
CA SER A 48 7.13 0.30 9.93
C SER A 48 8.28 0.03 8.97
N ALA A 49 8.55 1.01 8.13
CA ALA A 49 9.79 1.14 7.39
C ALA A 49 10.64 2.25 8.04
N GLY A 50 11.98 2.07 8.08
CA GLY A 50 12.92 3.11 8.52
C GLY A 50 12.82 3.52 9.99
N GLY A 51 12.33 2.65 10.88
CA GLY A 51 12.31 2.88 12.32
C GLY A 51 11.26 3.88 12.84
N TYR A 52 10.29 4.26 12.01
CA TYR A 52 9.13 5.03 12.48
C TYR A 52 8.29 4.19 13.45
N HIS A 53 7.57 4.81 14.41
CA HIS A 53 6.85 4.04 15.44
C HIS A 53 5.86 3.03 14.86
N HIS A 54 5.10 3.33 13.81
CA HIS A 54 4.38 2.40 12.95
C HIS A 54 3.73 3.11 11.75
N HIS A 55 3.74 2.44 10.61
CA HIS A 55 2.95 2.78 9.43
C HIS A 55 1.74 1.85 9.30
N ILE A 56 1.89 0.60 9.76
CA ILE A 56 0.85 -0.43 9.74
C ILE A 56 0.62 -0.90 11.18
N GLY A 57 -0.62 -0.80 11.66
CA GLY A 57 -1.10 -1.48 12.85
C GLY A 57 -1.98 -2.66 12.44
N LEU A 58 -1.80 -3.80 13.08
CA LEU A 58 -2.61 -5.01 12.90
C LEU A 58 -3.23 -5.40 14.24
N ASN A 59 -4.50 -5.75 14.27
CA ASN A 59 -5.12 -6.29 15.48
C ASN A 59 -6.21 -7.31 15.18
N ILE A 60 -6.50 -8.14 16.20
CA ILE A 60 -7.56 -9.16 16.18
C ILE A 60 -8.62 -8.93 17.25
N TRP A 61 -8.69 -7.71 17.81
CA TRP A 61 -9.57 -7.39 18.96
C TRP A 61 -11.05 -7.66 18.69
N GLN A 62 -11.50 -7.42 17.46
CA GLN A 62 -12.90 -7.59 17.06
C GLN A 62 -13.08 -8.55 15.87
N SER A 63 -11.98 -9.16 15.39
CA SER A 63 -11.95 -9.86 14.10
C SER A 63 -11.26 -11.21 14.11
N ARG A 64 -10.89 -11.73 15.30
CA ARG A 64 -10.24 -13.05 15.41
C ARG A 64 -11.08 -14.14 14.76
N GLY A 65 -10.53 -14.82 13.74
CA GLY A 65 -11.22 -15.88 12.99
C GLY A 65 -12.39 -15.38 12.15
N GLY A 66 -12.55 -14.07 12.00
CA GLY A 66 -13.61 -13.47 11.19
C GLY A 66 -13.41 -13.65 9.69
N PRO A 67 -14.49 -13.55 8.89
CA PRO A 67 -14.40 -13.60 7.44
C PRO A 67 -13.83 -12.29 6.87
N PRO A 68 -13.31 -12.30 5.64
CA PRO A 68 -13.03 -11.06 4.90
C PRO A 68 -14.26 -10.16 4.79
N PRO A 69 -14.10 -8.85 4.55
CA PRO A 69 -15.21 -7.95 4.27
C PRO A 69 -16.06 -8.47 3.11
N ALA A 70 -17.39 -8.41 3.26
CA ALA A 70 -18.30 -8.85 2.21
C ALA A 70 -18.18 -7.96 0.96
N PRO A 71 -18.23 -8.52 -0.27
CA PRO A 71 -18.24 -7.72 -1.49
C PRO A 71 -19.40 -6.70 -1.48
N GLY A 72 -19.14 -5.49 -1.98
CA GLY A 72 -20.15 -4.44 -2.11
C GLY A 72 -20.43 -3.66 -0.80
N THR A 73 -19.68 -3.91 0.27
CA THR A 73 -19.75 -3.10 1.50
C THR A 73 -18.83 -1.88 1.40
N THR A 74 -19.17 -0.82 2.14
CA THR A 74 -18.29 0.34 2.30
C THR A 74 -17.12 0.01 3.22
N GLY A 75 -16.01 0.75 3.09
CA GLY A 75 -14.83 0.60 3.92
C GLY A 75 -13.56 0.96 3.16
N LEU A 76 -12.44 0.35 3.55
CA LEU A 76 -11.17 0.54 2.88
C LEU A 76 -11.19 -0.09 1.49
N PHE A 77 -10.90 0.70 0.44
CA PHE A 77 -10.66 0.17 -0.90
C PHE A 77 -9.24 -0.39 -1.01
N HIS A 78 -8.25 0.42 -0.67
CA HIS A 78 -6.86 -0.02 -0.49
C HIS A 78 -6.11 0.91 0.48
N LEU A 79 -5.03 0.44 1.04
CA LEU A 79 -3.96 1.26 1.57
C LEU A 79 -2.85 1.37 0.50
N ALA A 80 -2.19 2.52 0.42
CA ALA A 80 -1.16 2.75 -0.58
C ALA A 80 0.22 2.93 0.08
N ILE A 81 1.21 2.23 -0.45
CA ILE A 81 2.60 2.26 0.01
C ILE A 81 3.44 2.96 -1.05
N LEU A 82 3.94 4.15 -0.70
CA LEU A 82 4.76 4.97 -1.59
C LEU A 82 6.23 4.56 -1.52
N TYR A 83 6.77 4.14 -2.64
CA TYR A 83 8.19 3.83 -2.81
C TYR A 83 8.95 5.06 -3.32
N PRO A 84 10.18 5.31 -2.80
CA PRO A 84 10.92 6.53 -3.16
C PRO A 84 11.38 6.55 -4.61
N THR A 85 11.65 5.39 -5.23
CA THR A 85 12.11 5.30 -6.62
C THR A 85 11.39 4.20 -7.39
N ARG A 86 11.45 4.27 -8.73
CA ARG A 86 10.93 3.23 -9.63
C ARG A 86 11.63 1.89 -9.41
N ALA A 87 12.95 1.90 -9.16
CA ALA A 87 13.73 0.69 -8.88
C ALA A 87 13.35 0.04 -7.53
N ASP A 88 12.99 0.84 -6.50
CA ASP A 88 12.51 0.31 -5.24
C ASP A 88 11.13 -0.33 -5.39
N LEU A 89 10.23 0.32 -6.12
CA LEU A 89 8.93 -0.25 -6.49
C LEU A 89 9.11 -1.57 -7.27
N ALA A 90 9.98 -1.57 -8.28
CA ALA A 90 10.28 -2.75 -9.09
C ALA A 90 10.78 -3.93 -8.23
N THR A 91 11.69 -3.64 -7.29
CA THR A 91 12.24 -4.63 -6.36
C THR A 91 11.15 -5.20 -5.43
N ALA A 92 10.27 -4.34 -4.92
CA ALA A 92 9.15 -4.78 -4.10
C ALA A 92 8.16 -5.67 -4.89
N VAL A 93 7.83 -5.27 -6.11
CA VAL A 93 6.92 -6.06 -6.98
C VAL A 93 7.55 -7.41 -7.34
N LYS A 94 8.83 -7.44 -7.69
CA LYS A 94 9.56 -8.69 -7.94
C LYS A 94 9.48 -9.63 -6.73
N ARG A 95 9.73 -9.11 -5.52
CA ARG A 95 9.62 -9.87 -4.27
C ARG A 95 8.22 -10.45 -4.06
N VAL A 96 7.17 -9.64 -4.25
CA VAL A 96 5.77 -10.08 -4.16
C VAL A 96 5.50 -11.25 -5.10
N LEU A 97 5.95 -11.16 -6.35
CA LEU A 97 5.80 -12.22 -7.35
C LEU A 97 6.58 -13.50 -6.99
N GLU A 98 7.81 -13.36 -6.49
CA GLU A 98 8.65 -14.48 -6.03
C GLU A 98 8.03 -15.21 -4.82
N GLN A 99 7.28 -14.51 -3.99
CA GLN A 99 6.51 -15.09 -2.88
C GLN A 99 5.18 -15.71 -3.33
N GLY A 100 4.88 -15.70 -4.63
CA GLY A 100 3.67 -16.29 -5.19
C GLY A 100 2.38 -15.52 -4.90
N VAL A 101 2.48 -14.26 -4.47
CA VAL A 101 1.29 -13.42 -4.22
C VAL A 101 0.77 -12.89 -5.56
N PRO A 102 -0.51 -13.13 -5.90
CA PRO A 102 -1.08 -12.67 -7.15
C PRO A 102 -1.28 -11.16 -7.16
N LEU A 103 -0.95 -10.53 -8.29
CA LEU A 103 -1.31 -9.14 -8.54
C LEU A 103 -2.75 -9.09 -9.07
N THR A 104 -3.51 -8.07 -8.67
CA THR A 104 -4.90 -7.85 -9.11
C THR A 104 -5.03 -6.76 -10.17
N GLY A 105 -3.97 -5.99 -10.40
CA GLY A 105 -3.93 -4.95 -11.41
C GLY A 105 -2.60 -4.20 -11.44
N ALA A 106 -2.41 -3.43 -12.49
CA ALA A 106 -1.33 -2.47 -12.62
C ALA A 106 -1.78 -1.33 -13.53
N SER A 107 -1.43 -0.09 -13.18
CA SER A 107 -1.85 1.10 -13.92
C SER A 107 -0.79 2.18 -13.92
N ASP A 108 -0.70 2.90 -15.03
CA ASP A 108 -0.03 4.19 -15.11
C ASP A 108 -1.10 5.29 -14.98
N HIS A 109 -1.01 6.06 -13.91
CA HIS A 109 -1.95 7.15 -13.64
C HIS A 109 -1.47 8.51 -14.16
N GLY A 110 -0.36 8.55 -14.90
CA GLY A 110 0.27 9.78 -15.36
C GLY A 110 1.00 10.54 -14.24
N VAL A 111 0.45 10.56 -13.04
CA VAL A 111 1.06 11.12 -11.82
C VAL A 111 1.89 10.08 -11.06
N SER A 112 1.56 8.80 -11.22
CA SER A 112 2.18 7.68 -10.52
C SER A 112 2.11 6.40 -11.35
N GLU A 113 2.94 5.42 -11.01
CA GLU A 113 2.84 4.03 -11.47
C GLU A 113 2.44 3.18 -10.27
N ALA A 114 1.40 2.35 -10.43
CA ALA A 114 0.75 1.62 -9.35
C ALA A 114 0.53 0.15 -9.67
N ILE A 115 0.73 -0.71 -8.68
CA ILE A 115 0.48 -2.15 -8.72
C ILE A 115 -0.45 -2.51 -7.56
N TYR A 116 -1.45 -3.34 -7.84
CA TYR A 116 -2.49 -3.71 -6.90
C TYR A 116 -2.45 -5.19 -6.53
N LEU A 117 -2.66 -5.47 -5.26
CA LEU A 117 -2.76 -6.82 -4.70
C LEU A 117 -3.68 -6.82 -3.48
N HIS A 118 -3.84 -7.97 -2.83
CA HIS A 118 -4.56 -8.08 -1.57
C HIS A 118 -3.70 -8.72 -0.48
N ASP A 119 -3.93 -8.31 0.75
CA ASP A 119 -3.41 -9.03 1.91
C ASP A 119 -4.20 -10.33 2.17
N PRO A 120 -3.78 -11.19 3.13
CA PRO A 120 -4.47 -12.44 3.43
C PRO A 120 -5.93 -12.31 3.92
N ASP A 121 -6.33 -11.13 4.39
CA ASP A 121 -7.70 -10.84 4.82
C ASP A 121 -8.55 -10.15 3.73
N GLY A 122 -7.97 -9.98 2.53
CA GLY A 122 -8.66 -9.35 1.39
C GLY A 122 -8.62 -7.82 1.40
N ASN A 123 -7.82 -7.20 2.27
CA ASN A 123 -7.61 -5.76 2.21
C ASN A 123 -6.81 -5.41 0.95
N GLY A 124 -7.29 -4.41 0.19
CA GLY A 124 -6.58 -3.91 -0.97
C GLY A 124 -5.28 -3.23 -0.59
N ILE A 125 -4.24 -3.47 -1.37
CA ILE A 125 -2.93 -2.83 -1.24
C ILE A 125 -2.54 -2.26 -2.60
N GLU A 126 -2.05 -1.04 -2.59
CA GLU A 126 -1.40 -0.39 -3.72
C GLU A 126 0.08 -0.20 -3.40
N LEU A 127 0.95 -0.71 -4.25
CA LEU A 127 2.38 -0.38 -4.27
C LEU A 127 2.61 0.62 -5.37
N TYR A 128 3.13 1.81 -5.06
CA TYR A 128 3.24 2.85 -6.07
C TYR A 128 4.48 3.74 -5.88
N ARG A 129 4.83 4.44 -6.94
CA ARG A 129 5.77 5.55 -6.91
C ARG A 129 5.17 6.76 -7.59
N ASP A 130 5.43 7.94 -7.10
CA ASP A 130 5.08 9.18 -7.78
C ASP A 130 6.04 9.49 -8.93
N ARG A 131 5.52 10.10 -9.99
CA ARG A 131 6.34 10.82 -10.97
C ARG A 131 6.70 12.20 -10.42
N ASP A 132 7.75 12.81 -10.96
CA ASP A 132 8.06 14.19 -10.65
C ASP A 132 6.85 15.09 -10.96
N GLU A 133 6.54 16.02 -10.08
CA GLU A 133 5.36 16.88 -10.22
C GLU A 133 5.35 17.67 -11.55
N ALA A 134 6.53 17.96 -12.10
CA ALA A 134 6.69 18.60 -13.40
C ALA A 134 6.20 17.76 -14.58
N GLU A 135 6.11 16.43 -14.40
CA GLU A 135 5.64 15.48 -15.40
C GLU A 135 4.13 15.19 -15.31
N TRP A 136 3.47 15.67 -14.22
CA TRP A 136 2.07 15.36 -14.00
C TRP A 136 1.18 15.95 -15.09
N PRO A 137 0.27 15.16 -15.69
CA PRO A 137 -0.72 15.67 -16.62
C PRO A 137 -1.57 16.78 -16.00
N ARG A 138 -1.84 17.82 -16.78
CA ARG A 138 -2.66 18.95 -16.36
C ARG A 138 -3.86 19.12 -17.27
N ASP A 139 -4.99 19.46 -16.69
CA ASP A 139 -6.17 19.87 -17.44
C ASP A 139 -6.02 21.31 -17.98
N PRO A 140 -6.92 21.79 -18.86
CA PRO A 140 -6.87 23.15 -19.39
C PRO A 140 -6.97 24.26 -18.33
N GLY A 141 -7.47 23.96 -17.12
CA GLY A 141 -7.54 24.88 -15.99
C GLY A 141 -6.28 24.86 -15.11
N GLY A 142 -5.29 24.01 -15.43
CA GLY A 142 -4.04 23.82 -14.67
C GLY A 142 -4.17 22.85 -13.50
N GLY A 143 -5.32 22.23 -13.29
CA GLY A 143 -5.54 21.16 -12.32
C GLY A 143 -4.84 19.85 -12.69
N VAL A 144 -4.64 18.97 -11.72
CA VAL A 144 -4.08 17.62 -11.98
C VAL A 144 -5.10 16.81 -12.80
N ALA A 145 -4.63 16.19 -13.91
CA ALA A 145 -5.42 15.33 -14.78
C ALA A 145 -4.92 13.89 -14.72
N MET A 146 -5.32 13.15 -13.69
CA MET A 146 -4.98 11.73 -13.57
C MET A 146 -5.62 10.91 -14.70
N VAL A 147 -4.87 9.91 -15.18
CA VAL A 147 -5.33 8.96 -16.20
C VAL A 147 -5.30 7.53 -15.64
N THR A 148 -5.76 6.57 -16.43
CA THR A 148 -5.62 5.14 -16.11
C THR A 148 -5.25 4.43 -17.42
N GLU A 149 -3.95 4.21 -17.60
CA GLU A 149 -3.36 3.60 -18.78
C GLU A 149 -2.66 2.28 -18.40
N PRO A 150 -2.43 1.37 -19.35
CA PRO A 150 -1.65 0.18 -19.11
C PRO A 150 -0.23 0.53 -18.65
N LEU A 151 0.24 -0.10 -17.56
CA LEU A 151 1.61 0.04 -17.08
C LEU A 151 2.56 -0.87 -17.89
N ASP A 152 3.72 -0.35 -18.26
CA ASP A 152 4.84 -1.16 -18.79
C ASP A 152 5.48 -1.99 -17.66
N MET A 153 4.86 -3.13 -17.36
CA MET A 153 5.34 -4.06 -16.33
C MET A 153 6.72 -4.64 -16.65
N ALA A 154 7.03 -4.88 -17.94
CA ALA A 154 8.32 -5.44 -18.33
C ALA A 154 9.44 -4.41 -18.09
N GLY A 155 9.22 -3.16 -18.50
CA GLY A 155 10.14 -2.07 -18.23
C GLY A 155 10.31 -1.77 -16.75
N LEU A 156 9.23 -1.85 -15.96
CA LEU A 156 9.29 -1.71 -14.50
C LEU A 156 10.19 -2.81 -13.89
N LEU A 157 9.89 -4.07 -14.15
CA LEU A 157 10.61 -5.21 -13.55
C LEU A 157 12.09 -5.28 -13.99
N ALA A 158 12.44 -4.72 -15.14
CA ALA A 158 13.83 -4.63 -15.58
C ALA A 158 14.70 -3.73 -14.70
N GLU A 159 14.10 -2.84 -13.91
CA GLU A 159 14.82 -1.97 -12.96
C GLU A 159 15.00 -2.60 -11.57
N ALA A 160 14.42 -3.79 -11.30
CA ALA A 160 14.54 -4.46 -10.02
C ALA A 160 16.01 -4.84 -9.73
N ARG A 161 16.42 -4.62 -8.48
CA ARG A 161 17.75 -4.94 -7.96
C ARG A 161 17.80 -6.31 -7.30
#